data_2952f901a10a941e92c5695ed87089dc
#
_entry.id   2952f901a10a941e92c5695ed87089dc
#
_cell.length_a   1.000
_cell.length_b   1.000
_cell.length_c   1.000
_cell.angle_alpha   90.00
_cell.angle_beta   90.00
_cell.angle_gamma   90.00
#
_symmetry.space_group_name_H-M   'P 1'
#
loop_
_entity.id
_entity.type
_entity.pdbx_description
1 polymer ?
#
loop_
_entity_poly.entity_id
_entity_poly.type
_entity_poly.pdbx_seq_one_letter_code
_entity_poly.pdbx_strand_id
1 'polypeptide(L)'
;MLTQTPICDFGKKAIPFKLKSTEGKIISLEELKGENGTLVMFICNHCPYVKAITKDIVEDCNELKKIGINSVAISSNDPTNYPEDSFDNMIKFAKKNNFSFPYLIDETQETAKAYDAVCTPDFFGYNKDLELQYRGRSRELKNLIPIRDGKSDLYKAMKLIAETNNGPKDQIPSAGCSIKWKFD
;
A
#
# COMPACT_ATOMS: atom_id res chain seq x y z
N MET A 1 7.98 14.18 8.92
CA MET A 1 6.81 15.10 9.03
C MET A 1 5.55 14.27 8.79
N LEU A 2 4.51 14.50 9.57
CA LEU A 2 3.20 13.88 9.35
C LEU A 2 2.56 14.48 8.09
N THR A 3 2.13 13.63 7.18
CA THR A 3 1.51 14.01 5.90
C THR A 3 0.23 13.22 5.73
N GLN A 4 -0.77 13.85 5.12
CA GLN A 4 -2.06 13.23 4.82
C GLN A 4 -2.21 13.08 3.31
N THR A 5 -2.81 11.98 2.86
CA THR A 5 -3.08 11.75 1.44
C THR A 5 -4.17 12.68 0.93
N PRO A 6 -4.15 13.02 -0.38
CA PRO A 6 -5.29 13.68 -1.02
C PRO A 6 -6.51 12.75 -1.06
N ILE A 7 -7.63 13.31 -1.47
CA ILE A 7 -8.87 12.55 -1.70
C ILE A 7 -8.71 11.64 -2.93
N CYS A 8 -9.55 10.61 -3.00
CA CYS A 8 -9.56 9.66 -4.11
C CYS A 8 -9.92 10.35 -5.44
N ASP A 9 -9.05 10.19 -6.44
CA ASP A 9 -9.32 10.57 -7.83
C ASP A 9 -9.98 9.38 -8.55
N PHE A 10 -11.28 9.24 -8.38
CA PHE A 10 -12.05 8.12 -8.89
C PHE A 10 -11.89 7.93 -10.41
N GLY A 11 -11.58 6.70 -10.80
CA GLY A 11 -11.43 6.31 -12.20
C GLY A 11 -10.04 6.53 -12.77
N LYS A 12 -9.11 7.16 -12.03
CA LYS A 12 -7.72 7.32 -12.47
C LYS A 12 -7.09 5.95 -12.69
N LYS A 13 -6.52 5.73 -13.88
CA LYS A 13 -5.88 4.47 -14.22
C LYS A 13 -4.59 4.25 -13.43
N ALA A 14 -4.38 3.02 -12.98
CA ALA A 14 -3.13 2.62 -12.37
C ALA A 14 -1.96 2.80 -13.36
N ILE A 15 -0.83 3.25 -12.85
CA ILE A 15 0.39 3.43 -13.65
C ILE A 15 1.16 2.10 -13.66
N PRO A 16 1.52 1.56 -14.84
CA PRO A 16 2.34 0.36 -14.92
C PRO A 16 3.69 0.52 -14.22
N PHE A 17 4.15 -0.53 -13.60
CA PHE A 17 5.49 -0.60 -13.01
C PHE A 17 6.10 -1.99 -13.21
N LYS A 18 7.42 -2.07 -13.07
CA LYS A 18 8.22 -3.29 -13.07
C LYS A 18 9.31 -3.13 -12.03
N LEU A 19 9.20 -3.82 -10.90
CA LEU A 19 10.05 -3.59 -9.74
C LEU A 19 10.57 -4.92 -9.17
N LYS A 20 11.72 -4.87 -8.50
CA LYS A 20 12.33 -6.01 -7.87
C LYS A 20 11.66 -6.30 -6.52
N SER A 21 11.26 -7.54 -6.30
CA SER A 21 10.71 -8.01 -5.03
C SER A 21 11.80 -8.43 -4.05
N THR A 22 11.44 -8.52 -2.77
CA THR A 22 12.30 -9.07 -1.71
C THR A 22 12.69 -10.53 -1.93
N GLU A 23 12.01 -11.24 -2.83
CA GLU A 23 12.37 -12.60 -3.26
C GLU A 23 13.31 -12.62 -4.48
N GLY A 24 13.76 -11.47 -4.95
CA GLY A 24 14.68 -11.32 -6.06
C GLY A 24 14.04 -11.41 -7.45
N LYS A 25 12.72 -11.47 -7.54
CA LYS A 25 11.97 -11.51 -8.81
C LYS A 25 11.60 -10.11 -9.25
N ILE A 26 11.61 -9.88 -10.57
CA ILE A 26 11.03 -8.66 -11.16
C ILE A 26 9.55 -8.91 -11.37
N ILE A 27 8.71 -8.05 -10.80
CA ILE A 27 7.26 -8.19 -10.82
C ILE A 27 6.64 -6.94 -11.43
N SER A 28 5.71 -7.13 -12.37
CA SER A 28 4.94 -6.04 -13.01
C SER A 28 3.54 -5.91 -12.42
N LEU A 29 2.95 -4.73 -12.58
CA LEU A 29 1.54 -4.51 -12.23
C LEU A 29 0.61 -5.49 -12.96
N GLU A 30 0.88 -5.77 -14.24
CA GLU A 30 0.07 -6.69 -15.05
C GLU A 30 0.04 -8.10 -14.47
N GLU A 31 1.18 -8.59 -13.96
CA GLU A 31 1.27 -9.90 -13.29
C GLU A 31 0.51 -9.92 -11.95
N LEU A 32 0.41 -8.77 -11.28
CA LEU A 32 -0.22 -8.63 -9.97
C LEU A 32 -1.72 -8.39 -10.05
N LYS A 33 -2.23 -7.99 -11.20
CA LYS A 33 -3.64 -7.65 -11.38
C LYS A 33 -4.55 -8.76 -10.86
N GLY A 34 -5.40 -8.42 -9.89
CA GLY A 34 -6.39 -9.35 -9.35
C GLY A 34 -7.64 -9.43 -10.22
N GLU A 35 -8.33 -10.56 -10.16
CA GLU A 35 -9.58 -10.82 -10.91
C GLU A 35 -10.67 -9.79 -10.58
N ASN A 36 -10.78 -9.41 -9.31
CA ASN A 36 -11.82 -8.51 -8.81
C ASN A 36 -11.29 -7.17 -8.27
N GLY A 37 -9.99 -6.97 -8.32
CA GLY A 37 -9.35 -5.72 -7.89
C GLY A 37 -7.89 -5.91 -7.51
N THR A 38 -7.20 -4.78 -7.34
CA THR A 38 -5.77 -4.77 -6.99
C THR A 38 -5.51 -3.66 -5.97
N LEU A 39 -4.78 -4.00 -4.91
CA LEU A 39 -4.37 -3.06 -3.87
C LEU A 39 -2.88 -2.78 -3.98
N VAL A 40 -2.53 -1.51 -4.19
CA VAL A 40 -1.14 -1.04 -4.20
C VAL A 40 -0.90 -0.20 -2.95
N MET A 41 0.12 -0.56 -2.17
CA MET A 41 0.43 0.09 -0.90
C MET A 41 1.85 0.63 -0.91
N PHE A 42 2.01 1.92 -0.66
CA PHE A 42 3.33 2.49 -0.38
C PHE A 42 3.58 2.43 1.11
N ILE A 43 4.58 1.65 1.51
CA ILE A 43 4.98 1.46 2.91
C ILE A 43 6.50 1.54 3.05
N CYS A 44 7.00 1.61 4.27
CA CYS A 44 8.42 1.49 4.57
C CYS A 44 8.61 0.71 5.86
N ASN A 45 9.86 0.39 6.21
CA ASN A 45 10.15 -0.48 7.35
C ASN A 45 10.20 0.27 8.68
N HIS A 46 10.53 1.57 8.68
CA HIS A 46 10.77 2.32 9.91
C HIS A 46 9.61 3.18 10.39
N CYS A 47 8.63 3.46 9.52
CA CYS A 47 7.51 4.34 9.84
C CYS A 47 6.65 3.79 10.98
N PRO A 48 6.45 4.52 12.08
CA PRO A 48 5.63 4.05 13.20
C PRO A 48 4.15 3.86 12.81
N TYR A 49 3.64 4.63 11.86
CA TYR A 49 2.27 4.47 11.32
C TYR A 49 2.12 3.15 10.55
N VAL A 50 3.13 2.75 9.80
CA VAL A 50 3.15 1.44 9.11
C VAL A 50 3.25 0.32 10.13
N LYS A 51 4.19 0.41 11.08
CA LYS A 51 4.38 -0.62 12.11
C LYS A 51 3.12 -0.86 12.94
N ALA A 52 2.37 0.20 13.24
CA ALA A 52 1.14 0.10 14.02
C ALA A 52 0.06 -0.76 13.34
N ILE A 53 0.00 -0.76 12.02
CA ILE A 53 -1.06 -1.43 11.23
C ILE A 53 -0.56 -2.62 10.41
N THR A 54 0.72 -2.99 10.50
CA THR A 54 1.30 -4.06 9.67
C THR A 54 0.57 -5.38 9.84
N LYS A 55 0.21 -5.75 11.06
CA LYS A 55 -0.57 -6.96 11.32
C LYS A 55 -1.95 -6.91 10.64
N ASP A 56 -2.64 -5.77 10.77
CA ASP A 56 -3.95 -5.56 10.14
C ASP A 56 -3.86 -5.64 8.62
N ILE A 57 -2.83 -5.04 8.01
CA ILE A 57 -2.59 -5.11 6.56
C ILE A 57 -2.43 -6.57 6.11
N VAL A 58 -1.62 -7.35 6.82
CA VAL A 58 -1.38 -8.76 6.46
C VAL A 58 -2.68 -9.57 6.55
N GLU A 59 -3.44 -9.40 7.63
CA GLU A 59 -4.73 -10.07 7.80
C GLU A 59 -5.73 -9.66 6.70
N ASP A 60 -5.85 -8.37 6.41
CA ASP A 60 -6.73 -7.85 5.37
C ASP A 60 -6.35 -8.39 3.99
N CYS A 61 -5.06 -8.37 3.64
CA CYS A 61 -4.59 -8.89 2.35
C CYS A 61 -4.85 -10.39 2.20
N ASN A 62 -4.71 -11.17 3.27
CA ASN A 62 -5.05 -12.59 3.27
C ASN A 62 -6.53 -12.83 2.99
N GLU A 63 -7.40 -12.08 3.62
CA GLU A 63 -8.86 -12.19 3.39
C GLU A 63 -9.27 -11.67 2.01
N LEU A 64 -8.68 -10.56 1.56
CA LEU A 64 -8.94 -9.98 0.24
C LEU A 64 -8.53 -10.91 -0.90
N LYS A 65 -7.45 -11.66 -0.73
CA LYS A 65 -7.02 -12.66 -1.73
C LYS A 65 -8.07 -13.73 -1.99
N LYS A 66 -8.81 -14.13 -0.95
CA LYS A 66 -9.90 -15.11 -1.06
C LYS A 66 -11.06 -14.65 -1.94
N ILE A 67 -11.21 -13.35 -2.13
CA ILE A 67 -12.26 -12.74 -2.94
C ILE A 67 -11.73 -12.13 -4.25
N GLY A 68 -10.55 -12.54 -4.70
CA GLY A 68 -9.98 -12.17 -5.99
C GLY A 68 -9.29 -10.82 -6.03
N ILE A 69 -8.88 -10.28 -4.89
CA ILE A 69 -8.07 -9.07 -4.81
C ILE A 69 -6.62 -9.44 -4.50
N ASN A 70 -5.72 -9.06 -5.38
CA ASN A 70 -4.29 -9.17 -5.15
C ASN A 70 -3.73 -7.87 -4.56
N SER A 71 -2.72 -8.00 -3.72
CA SER A 71 -2.08 -6.88 -3.04
C SER A 71 -0.58 -6.84 -3.31
N VAL A 72 -0.01 -5.66 -3.30
CA VAL A 72 1.43 -5.42 -3.42
C VAL A 72 1.83 -4.26 -2.54
N ALA A 73 2.99 -4.36 -1.90
CA ALA A 73 3.61 -3.26 -1.17
C ALA A 73 4.85 -2.77 -1.91
N ILE A 74 5.07 -1.47 -1.92
CA ILE A 74 6.20 -0.80 -2.58
C ILE A 74 6.88 0.11 -1.56
N SER A 75 8.20 0.02 -1.45
CA SER A 75 9.01 0.95 -0.67
C SER A 75 9.81 1.84 -1.61
N SER A 76 9.68 3.15 -1.41
CA SER A 76 10.33 4.18 -2.23
C SER A 76 11.21 5.12 -1.41
N ASN A 77 11.41 4.86 -0.11
CA ASN A 77 12.26 5.69 0.73
C ASN A 77 13.74 5.59 0.34
N ASP A 78 14.44 6.70 0.42
CA ASP A 78 15.90 6.75 0.23
C ASP A 78 16.63 6.05 1.40
N PRO A 79 17.29 4.89 1.16
CA PRO A 79 18.00 4.19 2.22
C PRO A 79 19.32 4.83 2.60
N THR A 80 19.83 5.80 1.85
CA THR A 80 21.10 6.46 2.13
C THR A 80 21.04 7.22 3.45
N ASN A 81 19.93 7.94 3.68
CA ASN A 81 19.70 8.69 4.91
C ASN A 81 18.83 7.93 5.92
N TYR A 82 18.18 6.85 5.47
CA TYR A 82 17.27 6.02 6.27
C TYR A 82 17.63 4.54 6.08
N PRO A 83 18.76 4.08 6.65
CA PRO A 83 19.27 2.72 6.43
C PRO A 83 18.31 1.61 6.88
N GLU A 84 17.37 1.92 7.77
CA GLU A 84 16.30 1.01 8.16
C GLU A 84 15.42 0.59 6.98
N ASP A 85 15.37 1.41 5.92
CA ASP A 85 14.59 1.15 4.70
C ASP A 85 15.43 0.54 3.57
N SER A 86 16.62 0.02 3.88
CA SER A 86 17.44 -0.72 2.91
C SER A 86 16.72 -1.96 2.39
N PHE A 87 17.12 -2.43 1.21
CA PHE A 87 16.58 -3.63 0.62
C PHE A 87 16.75 -4.87 1.52
N ASP A 88 17.90 -5.02 2.16
CA ASP A 88 18.14 -6.10 3.13
C ASP A 88 17.17 -6.03 4.31
N ASN A 89 16.87 -4.84 4.80
CA ASN A 89 15.89 -4.64 5.86
C ASN A 89 14.45 -4.85 5.39
N MET A 90 14.13 -4.58 4.11
CA MET A 90 12.85 -4.95 3.52
C MET A 90 12.64 -6.47 3.55
N ILE A 91 13.66 -7.25 3.19
CA ILE A 91 13.61 -8.71 3.24
C ILE A 91 13.31 -9.20 4.66
N LYS A 92 14.01 -8.65 5.65
CA LYS A 92 13.82 -8.99 7.07
C LYS A 92 12.42 -8.58 7.56
N PHE A 93 11.96 -7.40 7.18
CA PHE A 93 10.65 -6.87 7.56
C PHE A 93 9.51 -7.72 7.02
N ALA A 94 9.56 -8.07 5.73
CA ALA A 94 8.58 -8.93 5.07
C ALA A 94 8.52 -10.32 5.74
N LYS A 95 9.68 -10.91 6.01
CA LYS A 95 9.78 -12.22 6.68
C LYS A 95 9.25 -12.19 8.11
N LYS A 96 9.68 -11.20 8.89
CA LYS A 96 9.27 -11.02 10.30
C LYS A 96 7.76 -10.86 10.44
N ASN A 97 7.13 -10.17 9.50
CA ASN A 97 5.71 -9.85 9.53
C ASN A 97 4.85 -10.82 8.70
N ASN A 98 5.43 -11.90 8.18
CA ASN A 98 4.73 -12.93 7.40
C ASN A 98 3.96 -12.32 6.21
N PHE A 99 4.58 -11.45 5.43
CA PHE A 99 3.96 -10.88 4.24
C PHE A 99 3.54 -11.98 3.28
N SER A 100 2.25 -12.01 2.95
CA SER A 100 1.66 -12.91 1.96
C SER A 100 1.57 -12.30 0.56
N PHE A 101 1.99 -11.05 0.44
CA PHE A 101 2.01 -10.25 -0.78
C PHE A 101 3.44 -9.84 -1.12
N PRO A 102 3.75 -9.57 -2.39
CA PRO A 102 5.07 -9.08 -2.79
C PRO A 102 5.40 -7.73 -2.13
N TYR A 103 6.65 -7.56 -1.74
CA TYR A 103 7.21 -6.31 -1.25
C TYR A 103 8.32 -5.87 -2.22
N LEU A 104 8.09 -4.76 -2.93
CA LEU A 104 8.90 -4.31 -4.05
C LEU A 104 9.71 -3.08 -3.69
N ILE A 105 10.91 -2.96 -4.25
CA ILE A 105 11.72 -1.76 -4.11
C ILE A 105 11.57 -0.85 -5.34
N ASP A 106 11.21 0.41 -5.11
CA ASP A 106 11.19 1.49 -6.10
C ASP A 106 12.43 2.37 -5.91
N GLU A 107 13.57 1.84 -6.34
CA GLU A 107 14.88 2.44 -6.08
C GLU A 107 15.05 3.82 -6.73
N THR A 108 14.48 4.03 -7.90
CA THR A 108 14.51 5.32 -8.61
C THR A 108 13.49 6.33 -8.09
N GLN A 109 12.52 5.88 -7.32
CA GLN A 109 11.39 6.67 -6.82
C GLN A 109 10.42 7.15 -7.93
N GLU A 110 10.59 6.67 -9.16
CA GLU A 110 9.74 7.03 -10.28
C GLU A 110 8.32 6.52 -10.12
N THR A 111 8.17 5.31 -9.56
CA THR A 111 6.84 4.72 -9.33
C THR A 111 6.05 5.53 -8.30
N ALA A 112 6.63 5.86 -7.16
CA ALA A 112 5.96 6.67 -6.16
C ALA A 112 5.58 8.06 -6.70
N LYS A 113 6.46 8.68 -7.49
CA LYS A 113 6.18 9.97 -8.14
C LYS A 113 5.04 9.86 -9.15
N ALA A 114 5.03 8.79 -9.97
CA ALA A 114 3.97 8.56 -10.96
C ALA A 114 2.60 8.32 -10.32
N TYR A 115 2.58 7.68 -9.15
CA TYR A 115 1.36 7.44 -8.37
C TYR A 115 0.91 8.66 -7.55
N ASP A 116 1.69 9.74 -7.51
CA ASP A 116 1.48 10.86 -6.59
C ASP A 116 1.41 10.39 -5.11
N ALA A 117 2.20 9.37 -4.76
CA ALA A 117 2.31 8.90 -3.40
C ALA A 117 3.01 9.94 -2.52
N VAL A 118 2.47 10.19 -1.33
CA VAL A 118 2.95 11.31 -0.49
C VAL A 118 3.48 10.88 0.86
N CYS A 119 3.01 9.74 1.38
CA CYS A 119 3.38 9.27 2.70
C CYS A 119 3.41 7.75 2.77
N THR A 120 3.82 7.22 3.89
CA THR A 120 3.69 5.82 4.25
C THR A 120 2.92 5.69 5.57
N PRO A 121 1.84 4.90 5.63
CA PRO A 121 1.24 4.14 4.52
C PRO A 121 0.39 5.03 3.58
N ASP A 122 0.40 4.72 2.29
CA ASP A 122 -0.48 5.32 1.28
C ASP A 122 -1.13 4.19 0.47
N PHE A 123 -2.45 4.10 0.48
CA PHE A 123 -3.20 2.97 -0.10
C PHE A 123 -3.92 3.40 -1.37
N PHE A 124 -3.75 2.62 -2.43
CA PHE A 124 -4.41 2.79 -3.73
C PHE A 124 -5.19 1.53 -4.06
N GLY A 125 -6.51 1.58 -3.91
CA GLY A 125 -7.42 0.48 -4.22
C GLY A 125 -8.01 0.62 -5.61
N TYR A 126 -7.71 -0.34 -6.48
CA TYR A 126 -8.17 -0.39 -7.87
C TYR A 126 -9.21 -1.46 -8.06
N ASN A 127 -10.18 -1.21 -8.96
CA ASN A 127 -11.12 -2.21 -9.42
C ASN A 127 -10.47 -3.18 -10.44
N LYS A 128 -11.24 -4.13 -10.97
CA LYS A 128 -10.75 -5.11 -11.97
C LYS A 128 -10.24 -4.48 -13.26
N ASP A 129 -10.64 -3.25 -13.57
CA ASP A 129 -10.22 -2.50 -14.75
C ASP A 129 -9.04 -1.56 -14.46
N LEU A 130 -8.40 -1.70 -13.29
CA LEU A 130 -7.31 -0.86 -12.79
C LEU A 130 -7.69 0.63 -12.71
N GLU A 131 -8.92 0.92 -12.38
CA GLU A 131 -9.41 2.26 -12.10
C GLU A 131 -9.45 2.51 -10.59
N LEU A 132 -8.87 3.64 -10.14
CA LEU A 132 -8.80 3.97 -8.72
C LEU A 132 -10.20 4.14 -8.13
N GLN A 133 -10.47 3.44 -7.05
CA GLN A 133 -11.75 3.47 -6.34
C GLN A 133 -11.61 3.72 -4.84
N TYR A 134 -10.39 3.60 -4.31
CA TYR A 134 -10.11 3.86 -2.91
C TYR A 134 -8.73 4.50 -2.72
N ARG A 135 -8.69 5.62 -2.02
CA ARG A 135 -7.49 6.22 -1.49
C ARG A 135 -7.76 6.75 -0.09
N GLY A 136 -7.67 5.86 0.88
CA GLY A 136 -8.02 6.14 2.25
C GLY A 136 -7.16 5.35 3.23
N ARG A 137 -7.45 5.49 4.51
CA ARG A 137 -6.71 4.83 5.59
C ARG A 137 -6.99 3.33 5.64
N SER A 138 -6.09 2.58 6.29
CA SER A 138 -6.36 1.19 6.66
C SER A 138 -7.44 1.12 7.74
N ARG A 139 -7.16 1.69 8.89
CA ARG A 139 -8.10 1.83 10.01
C ARG A 139 -7.75 3.03 10.87
N GLU A 140 -8.63 3.39 11.77
CA GLU A 140 -8.39 4.45 12.74
C GLU A 140 -7.25 4.11 13.69
N LEU A 141 -6.37 5.07 13.90
CA LEU A 141 -5.31 5.02 14.91
C LEU A 141 -5.55 6.08 15.98
N LYS A 142 -5.51 5.67 17.22
CA LYS A 142 -5.48 6.58 18.37
C LYS A 142 -4.12 6.42 19.07
N ASN A 143 -3.30 7.44 19.03
CA ASN A 143 -1.94 7.40 19.57
C ASN A 143 -1.13 6.18 19.03
N LEU A 144 -1.18 5.95 17.73
CA LEU A 144 -0.55 4.80 17.04
C LEU A 144 -1.08 3.42 17.49
N ILE A 145 -2.25 3.38 18.13
CA ILE A 145 -2.93 2.13 18.48
C ILE A 145 -4.12 1.94 17.54
N PRO A 146 -4.18 0.86 16.76
CA PRO A 146 -5.30 0.59 15.89
C PRO A 146 -6.60 0.33 16.67
N ILE A 147 -7.67 0.98 16.25
CA ILE A 147 -9.01 0.71 16.76
C ILE A 147 -9.58 -0.51 16.04
N ARG A 148 -9.78 -1.60 16.76
CA ARG A 148 -10.23 -2.89 16.21
C ARG A 148 -11.65 -3.23 16.69
N ASP A 149 -12.59 -2.38 16.33
CA ASP A 149 -14.03 -2.51 16.62
C ASP A 149 -14.81 -3.13 15.44
N GLY A 150 -14.12 -3.86 14.58
CA GLY A 150 -14.66 -4.48 13.38
C GLY A 150 -13.61 -4.56 12.27
N LYS A 151 -14.07 -4.86 11.06
CA LYS A 151 -13.22 -4.87 9.87
C LYS A 151 -12.66 -3.47 9.60
N SER A 152 -11.45 -3.41 9.07
CA SER A 152 -10.79 -2.16 8.70
C SER A 152 -11.55 -1.41 7.59
N ASP A 153 -11.34 -0.09 7.52
CA ASP A 153 -11.90 0.72 6.42
C ASP A 153 -11.38 0.24 5.07
N LEU A 154 -10.10 -0.12 5.01
CA LEU A 154 -9.45 -0.68 3.81
C LEU A 154 -10.13 -1.97 3.35
N TYR A 155 -10.33 -2.92 4.26
CA TYR A 155 -10.98 -4.19 3.93
C TYR A 155 -12.40 -3.96 3.41
N LYS A 156 -13.20 -3.16 4.11
CA LYS A 156 -14.58 -2.84 3.70
C LYS A 156 -14.63 -2.20 2.32
N ALA A 157 -13.73 -1.26 2.04
CA ALA A 157 -13.66 -0.59 0.75
C ALA A 157 -13.27 -1.55 -0.38
N MET A 158 -12.25 -2.36 -0.18
CA MET A 158 -11.81 -3.32 -1.20
C MET A 158 -12.84 -4.42 -1.44
N LYS A 159 -13.54 -4.87 -0.40
CA LYS A 159 -14.65 -5.82 -0.55
C LYS A 159 -15.78 -5.22 -1.38
N LEU A 160 -16.15 -3.98 -1.12
CA LEU A 160 -17.16 -3.27 -1.92
C LEU A 160 -16.74 -3.15 -3.38
N ILE A 161 -15.48 -2.83 -3.64
CA ILE A 161 -14.91 -2.77 -4.99
C ILE A 161 -15.02 -4.12 -5.69
N ALA A 162 -14.68 -5.21 -5.01
CA ALA A 162 -14.79 -6.56 -5.57
C ALA A 162 -16.22 -6.93 -5.94
N GLU A 163 -17.20 -6.49 -5.14
CA GLU A 163 -18.60 -6.80 -5.32
C GLU A 163 -19.31 -5.91 -6.35
N THR A 164 -18.93 -4.62 -6.43
CA THR A 164 -19.66 -3.61 -7.20
C THR A 164 -18.85 -2.91 -8.29
N ASN A 165 -17.57 -3.16 -8.35
CA ASN A 165 -16.59 -2.45 -9.21
C ASN A 165 -16.41 -0.96 -8.83
N ASN A 166 -17.02 -0.49 -7.74
CA ASN A 166 -16.94 0.88 -7.26
C ASN A 166 -16.59 0.92 -5.77
N GLY A 167 -15.80 1.93 -5.39
CA GLY A 167 -15.45 2.19 -4.00
C GLY A 167 -16.52 2.99 -3.24
N PRO A 168 -16.34 3.12 -1.91
CA PRO A 168 -17.22 3.96 -1.11
C PRO A 168 -17.09 5.43 -1.50
N LYS A 169 -18.17 6.19 -1.44
CA LYS A 169 -18.17 7.63 -1.76
C LYS A 169 -17.38 8.42 -0.72
N ASP A 170 -17.56 8.09 0.54
CA ASP A 170 -16.89 8.75 1.66
C ASP A 170 -15.69 7.93 2.10
N GLN A 171 -14.54 8.57 2.08
CA GLN A 171 -13.26 7.94 2.42
C GLN A 171 -12.48 8.85 3.36
N ILE A 172 -11.84 8.25 4.36
CA ILE A 172 -10.97 8.98 5.28
C ILE A 172 -9.54 8.85 4.80
N PRO A 173 -8.86 9.97 4.50
CA PRO A 173 -7.49 9.93 4.02
C PRO A 173 -6.54 9.20 4.96
N SER A 174 -5.55 8.52 4.38
CA SER A 174 -4.43 7.96 5.15
C SER A 174 -3.53 9.10 5.65
N ALA A 175 -2.91 8.90 6.79
CA ALA A 175 -1.91 9.79 7.32
C ALA A 175 -0.68 8.99 7.77
N GLY A 176 0.50 9.56 7.59
CA GLY A 176 1.74 8.90 7.95
C GLY A 176 2.97 9.77 7.74
N CYS A 177 4.12 9.13 7.77
CA CYS A 177 5.39 9.81 7.53
C CYS A 177 5.55 10.14 6.05
N SER A 178 5.98 11.35 5.72
CA SER A 178 6.32 11.71 4.33
C SER A 178 7.33 10.72 3.73
N ILE A 179 7.21 10.42 2.44
CA ILE A 179 8.20 9.64 1.70
C ILE A 179 9.55 10.37 1.76
N LYS A 180 10.63 9.62 1.95
CA LYS A 180 11.99 10.14 2.04
C LYS A 180 12.59 10.17 0.65
N TRP A 181 12.48 11.34 0.00
CA TRP A 181 12.99 11.53 -1.35
C TRP A 181 14.51 11.66 -1.36
N LYS A 182 15.13 11.16 -2.43
CA LYS A 182 16.53 11.45 -2.73
C LYS A 182 16.61 12.93 -3.10
N PHE A 183 17.62 13.59 -2.59
CA PHE A 183 17.97 14.94 -3.02
C PHE A 183 18.81 14.83 -4.30
N ASP A 184 18.39 15.51 -5.34
CA ASP A 184 19.15 15.64 -6.58
C ASP A 184 20.37 16.55 -6.36
#